data_2b7e718bace72ecf300499c258b0c22d
#
_entry.id   2b7e718bace72ecf300499c258b0c22d
#
_cell.length_a   1.000
_cell.length_b   1.000
_cell.length_c   1.000
_cell.angle_alpha   90.00
_cell.angle_beta   90.00
_cell.angle_gamma   90.00
#
_symmetry.space_group_name_H-M   'P 1'
#
loop_
_entity.id
_entity.type
_entity.pdbx_description
1 polymer ?
#
loop_
_entity_poly.entity_id
_entity_poly.type
_entity_poly.pdbx_seq_one_letter_code
_entity_poly.pdbx_strand_id
1 'polypeptide(L)'
;MNADFINPFLTAVQNVLSMMAQIELTPGKPQLKKDDIARGDVSGLIGMVGPQTKGSFSITFEESLALQIMQNMLGERPNEINEEITDMVGEITNMVTGGAKRTLGEKGFEFEMASPIVVSGFNHTIRHKSEGPRLIMPFEHAAGRAHIEICFDKI
;
A
#
# COMPACT_ATOMS: atom_id res chain seq x y z
N MET A 1 13.44 11.21 3.39
CA MET A 1 11.96 11.34 3.42
C MET A 1 11.55 11.53 4.86
N ASN A 2 10.78 12.55 5.16
CA ASN A 2 10.44 12.88 6.53
C ASN A 2 9.05 12.38 6.94
N ALA A 3 8.74 12.45 8.23
CA ALA A 3 7.48 11.95 8.78
C ALA A 3 6.25 12.67 8.22
N ASP A 4 6.35 13.94 7.86
CA ASP A 4 5.25 14.71 7.29
C ASP A 4 4.83 14.16 5.93
N PHE A 5 5.72 13.47 5.23
CA PHE A 5 5.44 12.85 3.95
C PHE A 5 4.97 11.39 4.10
N ILE A 6 5.52 10.67 5.08
CA ILE A 6 5.23 9.25 5.31
C ILE A 6 3.91 9.04 6.05
N ASN A 7 3.66 9.84 7.09
CA ASN A 7 2.49 9.66 7.96
C ASN A 7 1.14 9.71 7.25
N PRO A 8 0.95 10.52 6.19
CA PRO A 8 -0.31 10.47 5.43
C PRO A 8 -0.62 9.10 4.85
N PHE A 9 0.39 8.37 4.37
CA PHE A 9 0.21 7.01 3.86
C PHE A 9 -0.12 6.02 4.98
N LEU A 10 0.60 6.10 6.08
CA LEU A 10 0.36 5.25 7.25
C LEU A 10 -1.06 5.42 7.77
N THR A 11 -1.48 6.66 7.98
CA THR A 11 -2.82 6.98 8.46
C THR A 11 -3.89 6.51 7.48
N ALA A 12 -3.66 6.70 6.18
CA ALA A 12 -4.61 6.27 5.15
C ALA A 12 -4.77 4.74 5.14
N VAL A 13 -3.69 3.98 5.28
CA VAL A 13 -3.76 2.51 5.36
C VAL A 13 -4.62 2.09 6.54
N GLN A 14 -4.35 2.64 7.72
CA GLN A 14 -5.09 2.30 8.93
C GLN A 14 -6.57 2.65 8.79
N ASN A 15 -6.89 3.82 8.27
CA ASN A 15 -8.27 4.28 8.10
C ASN A 15 -9.03 3.43 7.08
N VAL A 16 -8.43 3.12 5.95
CA VAL A 16 -9.09 2.35 4.89
C VAL A 16 -9.40 0.93 5.39
N LEU A 17 -8.44 0.25 5.99
CA LEU A 17 -8.65 -1.11 6.49
C LEU A 17 -9.64 -1.16 7.66
N SER A 18 -9.62 -0.17 8.52
CA SER A 18 -10.59 -0.05 9.62
C SER A 18 -12.01 0.15 9.10
N MET A 19 -12.18 1.07 8.13
CA MET A 19 -13.51 1.39 7.57
C MET A 19 -14.07 0.28 6.71
N MET A 20 -13.26 -0.28 5.82
CA MET A 20 -13.73 -1.25 4.83
C MET A 20 -13.89 -2.65 5.41
N ALA A 21 -13.00 -3.07 6.28
CA ALA A 21 -12.88 -4.46 6.71
C ALA A 21 -12.90 -4.64 8.22
N GLN A 22 -13.04 -3.56 8.99
CA GLN A 22 -12.96 -3.59 10.46
C GLN A 22 -11.68 -4.28 10.95
N ILE A 23 -10.59 -4.04 10.24
CA ILE A 23 -9.27 -4.58 10.59
C ILE A 23 -8.39 -3.46 11.11
N GLU A 24 -7.90 -3.64 12.34
CA GLU A 24 -6.96 -2.71 12.96
C GLU A 24 -5.54 -3.24 12.76
N LEU A 25 -4.77 -2.57 11.92
CA LEU A 25 -3.38 -2.92 11.66
C LEU A 25 -2.45 -2.19 12.62
N THR A 26 -1.49 -2.92 13.18
CA THR A 26 -0.48 -2.34 14.07
C THR A 26 0.78 -2.04 13.28
N PRO A 27 1.18 -0.76 13.15
CA PRO A 27 2.37 -0.41 12.39
C PRO A 27 3.65 -0.78 13.14
N GLY A 28 4.65 -1.24 12.39
CA GLY A 28 6.00 -1.45 12.88
C GLY A 28 6.91 -0.30 12.50
N LYS A 29 8.21 -0.52 12.61
CA LYS A 29 9.19 0.52 12.29
C LYS A 29 9.48 0.58 10.80
N PRO A 30 9.53 1.77 10.21
CA PRO A 30 9.95 1.91 8.81
C PRO A 30 11.44 1.57 8.67
N GLN A 31 11.78 0.95 7.54
CA GLN A 31 13.15 0.57 7.21
C GLN A 31 13.43 0.90 5.75
N LEU A 32 14.70 1.03 5.41
CA LEU A 32 15.12 1.12 4.02
C LEU A 32 15.07 -0.27 3.39
N LYS A 33 14.47 -0.36 2.22
CA LYS A 33 14.40 -1.61 1.46
C LYS A 33 15.42 -1.59 0.33
N LYS A 34 16.22 -2.65 0.22
CA LYS A 34 17.33 -2.71 -0.73
C LYS A 34 17.10 -3.70 -1.88
N ASP A 35 16.05 -4.48 -1.84
CA ASP A 35 15.71 -5.44 -2.90
C ASP A 35 14.35 -5.11 -3.50
N ASP A 36 13.98 -5.82 -4.57
CA ASP A 36 12.73 -5.62 -5.29
C ASP A 36 11.69 -6.70 -4.97
N ILE A 37 11.96 -7.60 -4.04
CA ILE A 37 11.05 -8.70 -3.71
C ILE A 37 9.96 -8.21 -2.77
N ALA A 38 8.70 -8.45 -3.12
CA ALA A 38 7.55 -8.11 -2.28
C ALA A 38 7.52 -8.98 -1.01
N ARG A 39 7.04 -8.40 0.08
CA ARG A 39 6.90 -9.08 1.38
C ARG A 39 5.49 -9.63 1.56
N GLY A 40 5.06 -10.48 0.66
CA GLY A 40 3.74 -11.09 0.68
C GLY A 40 3.36 -11.69 -0.64
N ASP A 41 2.06 -11.92 -0.84
CA ASP A 41 1.55 -12.73 -1.93
C ASP A 41 0.80 -11.93 -2.99
N VAL A 42 0.34 -10.73 -2.67
CA VAL A 42 -0.36 -9.85 -3.61
C VAL A 42 -0.05 -8.39 -3.28
N SER A 43 0.24 -7.61 -4.32
CA SER A 43 0.60 -6.20 -4.18
C SER A 43 -0.19 -5.31 -5.11
N GLY A 44 -0.56 -4.13 -4.62
CA GLY A 44 -1.00 -3.03 -5.45
C GLY A 44 0.11 -2.00 -5.55
N LEU A 45 0.34 -1.47 -6.75
CA LEU A 45 1.37 -0.45 -7.03
C LEU A 45 0.75 0.69 -7.80
N ILE A 46 1.04 1.91 -7.40
CA ILE A 46 0.51 3.11 -8.06
C ILE A 46 1.57 4.20 -8.13
N GLY A 47 1.65 4.86 -9.29
CA GLY A 47 2.51 6.02 -9.47
C GLY A 47 1.80 7.31 -9.10
N MET A 48 2.57 8.27 -8.61
CA MET A 48 2.11 9.62 -8.26
C MET A 48 3.07 10.62 -8.85
N VAL A 49 2.53 11.60 -9.57
CA VAL A 49 3.34 12.63 -10.25
C VAL A 49 2.85 14.01 -9.84
N GLY A 50 3.76 14.85 -9.42
CA GLY A 50 3.46 16.24 -9.04
C GLY A 50 4.56 17.18 -9.49
N PRO A 51 4.31 18.50 -9.39
CA PRO A 51 5.32 19.49 -9.79
C PRO A 51 6.53 19.52 -8.85
N GLN A 52 6.39 19.09 -7.60
CA GLN A 52 7.50 19.10 -6.65
C GLN A 52 8.32 17.81 -6.67
N THR A 53 7.65 16.66 -6.88
CA THR A 53 8.31 15.36 -6.87
C THR A 53 7.42 14.32 -7.54
N LYS A 54 8.00 13.19 -7.88
CA LYS A 54 7.27 12.02 -8.38
C LYS A 54 7.73 10.79 -7.62
N GLY A 55 6.86 9.80 -7.57
CA GLY A 55 7.18 8.57 -6.88
C GLY A 55 6.12 7.52 -7.05
N SER A 56 6.17 6.54 -6.19
CA SER A 56 5.22 5.43 -6.19
C SER A 56 4.99 4.91 -4.78
N PHE A 57 3.82 4.32 -4.63
CA PHE A 57 3.38 3.67 -3.41
C PHE A 57 2.97 2.24 -3.75
N SER A 58 3.34 1.29 -2.89
CA SER A 58 2.81 -0.06 -2.99
C SER A 58 2.31 -0.54 -1.64
N ILE A 59 1.33 -1.44 -1.68
CA ILE A 59 0.86 -2.16 -0.51
C ILE A 59 0.83 -3.65 -0.85
N THR A 60 1.43 -4.45 0.03
CA THR A 60 1.55 -5.89 -0.16
C THR A 60 0.87 -6.60 1.00
N PHE A 61 0.07 -7.63 0.69
CA PHE A 61 -0.62 -8.44 1.69
C PHE A 61 -0.15 -9.87 1.61
N GLU A 62 0.04 -10.50 2.78
CA GLU A 62 0.09 -11.95 2.85
C GLU A 62 -1.29 -12.51 2.48
N GLU A 63 -1.32 -13.68 1.85
CA GLU A 63 -2.57 -14.31 1.40
C GLU A 63 -3.59 -14.42 2.53
N SER A 64 -3.18 -14.91 3.69
CA SER A 64 -4.08 -15.08 4.84
C SER A 64 -4.79 -13.78 5.24
N LEU A 65 -4.07 -12.65 5.20
CA LEU A 65 -4.67 -11.36 5.50
C LEU A 65 -5.60 -10.91 4.38
N ALA A 66 -5.21 -11.08 3.13
CA ALA A 66 -6.06 -10.71 1.99
C ALA A 66 -7.39 -11.49 2.01
N LEU A 67 -7.34 -12.79 2.32
CA LEU A 67 -8.54 -13.61 2.44
C LEU A 67 -9.43 -13.15 3.60
N GLN A 68 -8.84 -12.75 4.73
CA GLN A 68 -9.58 -12.24 5.88
C GLN A 68 -10.26 -10.90 5.57
N ILE A 69 -9.57 -10.02 4.85
CA ILE A 69 -10.16 -8.75 4.41
C ILE A 69 -11.40 -9.01 3.56
N MET A 70 -11.29 -9.91 2.59
CA MET A 70 -12.41 -10.26 1.71
C MET A 70 -13.58 -10.84 2.50
N GLN A 71 -13.31 -11.74 3.45
CA GLN A 71 -14.34 -12.31 4.32
C GLN A 71 -15.07 -11.23 5.12
N ASN A 72 -14.33 -10.29 5.68
CA ASN A 72 -14.92 -9.20 6.46
C ASN A 72 -15.78 -8.26 5.60
N MET A 73 -15.38 -8.06 4.35
CA MET A 73 -16.10 -7.17 3.43
C MET A 73 -17.35 -7.80 2.82
N LEU A 74 -17.25 -9.06 2.39
CA LEU A 74 -18.30 -9.72 1.60
C LEU A 74 -18.97 -10.90 2.31
N GLY A 75 -18.46 -11.31 3.46
CA GLY A 75 -19.02 -12.44 4.22
C GLY A 75 -18.57 -13.82 3.75
N GLU A 76 -17.81 -13.90 2.67
CA GLU A 76 -17.29 -15.15 2.13
C GLU A 76 -15.78 -15.12 2.07
N ARG A 77 -15.13 -16.20 2.49
CA ARG A 77 -13.68 -16.34 2.43
C ARG A 77 -13.29 -17.21 1.25
N PRO A 78 -12.61 -16.66 0.23
CA PRO A 78 -12.05 -17.50 -0.83
C PRO A 78 -10.99 -18.44 -0.29
N ASN A 79 -10.67 -19.49 -1.04
CA ASN A 79 -9.63 -20.45 -0.66
C ASN A 79 -8.23 -19.99 -1.05
N GLU A 80 -8.15 -19.08 -2.00
CA GLU A 80 -6.88 -18.58 -2.53
C GLU A 80 -7.07 -17.18 -3.13
N ILE A 81 -5.98 -16.55 -3.50
CA ILE A 81 -6.02 -15.26 -4.19
C ILE A 81 -6.63 -15.48 -5.58
N ASN A 82 -7.72 -14.78 -5.85
CA ASN A 82 -8.48 -14.84 -7.10
C ASN A 82 -8.68 -13.43 -7.66
N GLU A 83 -9.44 -13.32 -8.75
CA GLU A 83 -9.71 -12.04 -9.40
C GLU A 83 -10.41 -11.04 -8.48
N GLU A 84 -11.34 -11.51 -7.66
CA GLU A 84 -12.02 -10.62 -6.69
C GLU A 84 -11.03 -10.05 -5.68
N ILE A 85 -10.08 -10.84 -5.23
CA ILE A 85 -9.03 -10.38 -4.31
C ILE A 85 -8.12 -9.36 -5.00
N THR A 86 -7.71 -9.60 -6.24
CA THR A 86 -6.87 -8.64 -6.95
C THR A 86 -7.60 -7.33 -7.22
N ASP A 87 -8.90 -7.38 -7.54
CA ASP A 87 -9.73 -6.19 -7.69
C ASP A 87 -9.83 -5.42 -6.37
N MET A 88 -10.03 -6.12 -5.27
CA MET A 88 -10.07 -5.53 -3.93
C MET A 88 -8.75 -4.84 -3.59
N VAL A 89 -7.63 -5.47 -3.86
CA VAL A 89 -6.30 -4.89 -3.60
C VAL A 89 -6.09 -3.62 -4.42
N GLY A 90 -6.52 -3.60 -5.68
CA GLY A 90 -6.47 -2.41 -6.52
C GLY A 90 -7.30 -1.28 -5.94
N GLU A 91 -8.51 -1.58 -5.46
CA GLU A 91 -9.39 -0.59 -4.84
C GLU A 91 -8.80 -0.02 -3.55
N ILE A 92 -8.25 -0.90 -2.70
CA ILE A 92 -7.58 -0.47 -1.46
C ILE A 92 -6.39 0.44 -1.80
N THR A 93 -5.61 0.08 -2.80
CA THR A 93 -4.47 0.89 -3.25
C THR A 93 -4.91 2.28 -3.67
N ASN A 94 -5.98 2.38 -4.45
CA ASN A 94 -6.56 3.66 -4.85
C ASN A 94 -7.03 4.47 -3.65
N MET A 95 -7.74 3.86 -2.73
CA MET A 95 -8.32 4.56 -1.58
C MET A 95 -7.23 5.07 -0.64
N VAL A 96 -6.21 4.26 -0.37
CA VAL A 96 -5.08 4.66 0.47
C VAL A 96 -4.33 5.83 -0.18
N THR A 97 -4.04 5.72 -1.46
CA THR A 97 -3.30 6.76 -2.19
C THR A 97 -4.11 8.05 -2.28
N GLY A 98 -5.42 7.93 -2.50
CA GLY A 98 -6.32 9.08 -2.52
C GLY A 98 -6.38 9.80 -1.19
N GLY A 99 -6.41 9.07 -0.08
CA GLY A 99 -6.37 9.65 1.27
C GLY A 99 -5.05 10.36 1.55
N ALA A 100 -3.93 9.71 1.20
CA ALA A 100 -2.61 10.32 1.36
C ALA A 100 -2.45 11.57 0.48
N LYS A 101 -2.91 11.50 -0.76
CA LYS A 101 -2.90 12.64 -1.69
C LYS A 101 -3.61 13.86 -1.10
N ARG A 102 -4.77 13.66 -0.50
CA ARG A 102 -5.55 14.75 0.10
C ARG A 102 -4.77 15.40 1.23
N THR A 103 -4.21 14.61 2.12
CA THR A 103 -3.43 15.11 3.25
C THR A 103 -2.16 15.83 2.78
N LEU A 104 -1.48 15.28 1.78
CA LEU A 104 -0.30 15.92 1.21
C LEU A 104 -0.65 17.23 0.51
N GLY A 105 -1.82 17.30 -0.14
CA GLY A 105 -2.32 18.54 -0.75
C GLY A 105 -2.50 19.65 0.26
N GLU A 106 -2.98 19.33 1.45
CA GLU A 106 -3.12 20.30 2.56
C GLU A 106 -1.75 20.84 3.02
N LYS A 107 -0.69 20.09 2.77
CA LYS A 107 0.70 20.46 3.10
C LYS A 107 1.44 21.11 1.93
N GLY A 108 0.76 21.33 0.83
CA GLY A 108 1.33 22.01 -0.34
C GLY A 108 1.90 21.07 -1.41
N PHE A 109 1.77 19.75 -1.25
CA PHE A 109 2.21 18.77 -2.25
C PHE A 109 1.02 18.32 -3.09
N GLU A 110 1.04 18.64 -4.38
CA GLU A 110 0.00 18.25 -5.31
C GLU A 110 0.46 17.06 -6.15
N PHE A 111 -0.41 16.05 -6.29
CA PHE A 111 -0.11 14.87 -7.06
C PHE A 111 -1.30 14.48 -7.95
N GLU A 112 -0.96 13.95 -9.11
CA GLU A 112 -1.89 13.17 -9.93
C GLU A 112 -1.53 11.69 -9.77
N MET A 113 -2.55 10.85 -9.72
CA MET A 113 -2.41 9.41 -9.55
C MET A 113 -2.62 8.69 -10.87
N ALA A 114 -1.76 7.72 -11.16
CA ALA A 114 -2.00 6.76 -12.24
C ALA A 114 -3.06 5.73 -11.81
N SER A 115 -3.41 4.82 -12.69
CA SER A 115 -4.22 3.66 -12.32
C SER A 115 -3.34 2.64 -11.59
N PRO A 116 -3.89 1.97 -10.56
CA PRO A 116 -3.11 0.96 -9.84
C PRO A 116 -2.87 -0.28 -10.71
N ILE A 117 -1.74 -0.91 -10.48
CA ILE A 117 -1.39 -2.21 -11.04
C ILE A 117 -1.39 -3.20 -9.89
N VAL A 118 -1.96 -4.40 -10.09
CA VAL A 118 -1.96 -5.45 -9.07
C VAL A 118 -1.16 -6.64 -9.59
N VAL A 119 -0.28 -7.14 -8.75
CA VAL A 119 0.58 -8.29 -9.05
C VAL A 119 0.41 -9.31 -7.93
N SER A 120 0.30 -10.58 -8.28
CA SER A 120 0.21 -11.67 -7.31
C SER A 120 1.16 -12.80 -7.66
N GLY A 121 1.50 -13.60 -6.66
CA GLY A 121 2.37 -14.74 -6.81
C GLY A 121 3.46 -14.77 -5.75
N PHE A 122 4.01 -15.93 -5.50
CA PHE A 122 5.07 -16.11 -4.52
C PHE A 122 6.35 -15.42 -4.98
N ASN A 123 6.93 -14.62 -4.10
CA ASN A 123 8.17 -13.85 -4.37
C ASN A 123 8.10 -12.96 -5.61
N HIS A 124 6.93 -12.37 -5.90
CA HIS A 124 6.84 -11.42 -6.99
C HIS A 124 7.69 -10.19 -6.71
N THR A 125 8.05 -9.47 -7.76
CA THR A 125 8.87 -8.26 -7.64
C THR A 125 8.04 -7.00 -7.81
N ILE A 126 8.47 -5.95 -7.10
CA ILE A 126 7.91 -4.60 -7.23
C ILE A 126 9.08 -3.68 -7.57
N ARG A 127 8.98 -2.97 -8.71
CA ARG A 127 9.97 -1.99 -9.10
C ARG A 127 9.39 -0.60 -9.04
N HIS A 128 9.95 0.20 -8.16
CA HIS A 128 9.66 1.62 -8.09
C HIS A 128 10.56 2.34 -9.09
N LYS A 129 9.97 3.16 -9.96
CA LYS A 129 10.72 3.86 -11.01
C LYS A 129 11.44 5.11 -10.52
N SER A 130 11.16 5.54 -9.31
CA SER A 130 11.82 6.71 -8.71
C SER A 130 13.20 6.34 -8.19
N GLU A 131 14.11 7.29 -8.20
CA GLU A 131 15.50 7.08 -7.79
C GLU A 131 15.75 7.35 -6.31
N GLY A 132 14.76 7.83 -5.60
CA GLY A 132 14.87 8.09 -4.18
C GLY A 132 14.95 6.83 -3.33
N PRO A 133 15.15 6.99 -2.03
CA PRO A 133 15.19 5.83 -1.12
C PRO A 133 13.81 5.15 -1.08
N ARG A 134 13.83 3.82 -0.94
CA ARG A 134 12.62 3.03 -0.77
C ARG A 134 12.45 2.73 0.71
N LEU A 135 11.35 3.20 1.26
CA LEU A 135 10.97 2.89 2.64
C LEU A 135 9.95 1.78 2.64
N ILE A 136 10.14 0.81 3.52
CA ILE A 136 9.17 -0.25 3.75
C ILE A 136 8.71 -0.19 5.20
N MET A 137 7.41 -0.31 5.43
CA MET A 137 6.82 -0.31 6.76
C MET A 137 5.92 -1.53 6.92
N PRO A 138 6.18 -2.38 7.94
CA PRO A 138 5.33 -3.52 8.22
C PRO A 138 4.09 -3.12 9.02
N PHE A 139 3.01 -3.87 8.81
CA PHE A 139 1.80 -3.82 9.63
C PHE A 139 1.46 -5.23 10.08
N GLU A 140 1.11 -5.38 11.34
CA GLU A 140 0.81 -6.67 11.95
C GLU A 140 -0.69 -6.80 12.23
N HIS A 141 -1.20 -8.01 12.03
CA HIS A 141 -2.55 -8.41 12.39
C HIS A 141 -2.55 -9.91 12.67
N ALA A 142 -3.51 -10.38 13.46
CA ALA A 142 -3.61 -11.81 13.79
C ALA A 142 -3.78 -12.68 12.53
N ALA A 143 -4.41 -12.16 11.49
CA ALA A 143 -4.65 -12.90 10.23
C ALA A 143 -3.45 -12.89 9.28
N GLY A 144 -2.45 -12.03 9.50
CA GLY A 144 -1.28 -11.94 8.62
C GLY A 144 -0.70 -10.54 8.60
N ARG A 145 0.30 -10.33 7.76
CA ARG A 145 1.02 -9.07 7.64
C ARG A 145 0.68 -8.35 6.37
N ALA A 146 0.81 -7.02 6.43
CA ALA A 146 0.85 -6.18 5.26
C ALA A 146 2.11 -5.32 5.32
N HIS A 147 2.58 -4.88 4.16
CA HIS A 147 3.73 -3.98 4.07
C HIS A 147 3.41 -2.87 3.08
N ILE A 148 3.73 -1.63 3.43
CA ILE A 148 3.71 -0.56 2.45
C ILE A 148 5.13 -0.20 2.06
N GLU A 149 5.30 0.22 0.81
CA GLU A 149 6.56 0.74 0.31
C GLU A 149 6.31 2.11 -0.29
N ILE A 150 7.18 3.04 0.04
CA ILE A 150 7.10 4.42 -0.43
C ILE A 150 8.44 4.78 -1.05
N CYS A 151 8.41 5.22 -2.30
CA CYS A 151 9.60 5.62 -3.01
C CYS A 151 9.31 6.89 -3.80
N PHE A 152 9.95 7.98 -3.41
CA PHE A 152 9.80 9.27 -4.09
C PHE A 152 11.16 9.84 -4.41
N ASP A 153 11.24 10.58 -5.51
CA ASP A 153 12.43 11.33 -5.83
C ASP A 153 12.70 12.37 -4.77
N LYS A 154 13.94 12.74 -4.62
CA LYS A 154 14.35 13.72 -3.62
C LYS A 154 13.68 15.08 -3.88
N ILE A 155 13.11 15.61 -2.85
CA ILE A 155 12.42 16.91 -2.89
C ILE A 155 13.43 18.04 -2.71
#